data_25bb6922a22acbcfc62b658934f829b1
#
_entry.id   25bb6922a22acbcfc62b658934f829b1
#
_cell.length_a   1.000
_cell.length_b   1.000
_cell.length_c   1.000
_cell.angle_alpha   90.00
_cell.angle_beta   90.00
_cell.angle_gamma   90.00
#
_symmetry.space_group_name_H-M   'P 1'
#
loop_
_entity.id
_entity.type
_entity.pdbx_description
1 polymer ?
#
loop_
_entity_poly.entity_id
_entity_poly.type
_entity_poly.pdbx_seq_one_letter_code
_entity_poly.pdbx_strand_id
1 'polypeptide(L)'
;NLTYTVTSKRKLRQLIEEGHVSGWDDPRMPTLRGLRRLGVPPQAIRNFVDSIGVAKTNSIIDMSSFEWAIRDTLNTMAPRVMAVLDPLKVIVDNYPTDQVEWLDSPYWPHDIDKEGTRAVPFSRELYIERGDFSEDPPKGWRRMSPGIETRLRYGYVVRSTSVDKDTNGRITALHVTYDDTTKGGSTQDGRKVNGTIHWVSATECLRAPVHVYDRLFRVENPDGAGGNLLDHVNPDSLSVIEAVVEPSLANAQPGSHWQFERTGYFVVDSVESSLRFNRTVGLKDSWSAPKVIPKAVVPPPKSETVESDDGRRKRKRKARTEVQAEVFASDPELALRRDRYQSALGLSEKDATTLA
;
A
#
# COMPACT_ATOMS: atom_id res chain seq x y z
N ASN A 1 15.87 -10.25 2.91
CA ASN A 1 14.87 -9.98 1.86
C ASN A 1 13.51 -9.77 2.52
N LEU A 2 12.61 -9.03 1.84
CA LEU A 2 11.20 -8.95 2.21
C LEU A 2 10.40 -10.05 1.50
N THR A 3 9.33 -10.53 2.15
CA THR A 3 8.36 -11.42 1.51
C THR A 3 7.72 -10.77 0.28
N TYR A 4 7.28 -11.57 -0.70
CA TYR A 4 6.63 -11.12 -1.94
C TYR A 4 7.47 -10.18 -2.80
N THR A 5 8.81 -10.17 -2.62
CA THR A 5 9.74 -9.33 -3.38
C THR A 5 10.94 -10.12 -3.92
N VAL A 6 11.58 -9.57 -4.93
CA VAL A 6 12.88 -10.02 -5.45
C VAL A 6 13.84 -8.84 -5.49
N THR A 7 15.12 -9.07 -5.18
CA THR A 7 16.15 -8.01 -5.18
C THR A 7 17.17 -8.19 -6.30
N SER A 8 17.08 -9.28 -7.08
CA SER A 8 17.98 -9.56 -8.19
C SER A 8 17.78 -8.56 -9.35
N LYS A 9 18.79 -7.75 -9.66
CA LYS A 9 18.76 -6.77 -10.76
C LYS A 9 18.33 -7.38 -12.09
N ARG A 10 18.80 -8.60 -12.42
CA ARG A 10 18.42 -9.31 -13.65
C ARG A 10 16.91 -9.61 -13.68
N LYS A 11 16.36 -10.09 -12.57
CA LYS A 11 14.93 -10.40 -12.46
C LYS A 11 14.07 -9.15 -12.51
N LEU A 12 14.50 -8.07 -11.84
CA LEU A 12 13.80 -6.77 -11.89
C LEU A 12 13.83 -6.17 -13.31
N ARG A 13 14.95 -6.30 -14.03
CA ARG A 13 15.04 -5.88 -15.44
C ARG A 13 14.07 -6.68 -16.31
N GLN A 14 13.99 -8.00 -16.14
CA GLN A 14 13.07 -8.85 -16.87
C GLN A 14 11.60 -8.40 -16.71
N LEU A 15 11.18 -8.04 -15.49
CA LEU A 15 9.83 -7.51 -15.24
C LEU A 15 9.52 -6.24 -16.03
N ILE A 16 10.53 -5.39 -16.24
CA ILE A 16 10.40 -4.15 -17.04
C ILE A 16 10.36 -4.49 -18.54
N GLU A 17 11.29 -5.30 -19.02
CA GLU A 17 11.41 -5.68 -20.44
C GLU A 17 10.17 -6.43 -20.94
N GLU A 18 9.51 -7.21 -20.07
CA GLU A 18 8.29 -7.96 -20.38
C GLU A 18 6.99 -7.18 -20.03
N GLY A 19 7.11 -5.91 -19.60
CA GLY A 19 5.96 -5.01 -19.42
C GLY A 19 5.09 -5.29 -18.18
N HIS A 20 5.58 -6.07 -17.20
CA HIS A 20 4.86 -6.33 -15.95
C HIS A 20 4.85 -5.11 -15.02
N VAL A 21 5.85 -4.23 -15.14
CA VAL A 21 5.98 -2.96 -14.42
C VAL A 21 6.42 -1.86 -15.38
N SER A 22 6.10 -0.60 -15.06
CA SER A 22 6.34 0.56 -15.93
C SER A 22 7.82 0.98 -16.02
N GLY A 23 8.65 0.60 -15.07
CA GLY A 23 10.08 0.98 -15.04
C GLY A 23 10.71 0.80 -13.66
N TRP A 24 11.94 1.31 -13.50
CA TRP A 24 12.68 1.22 -12.24
C TRP A 24 12.08 2.06 -11.10
N ASP A 25 11.20 2.98 -11.42
CA ASP A 25 10.45 3.85 -10.50
C ASP A 25 9.00 3.38 -10.28
N ASP A 26 8.59 2.24 -10.85
CA ASP A 26 7.27 1.67 -10.59
C ASP A 26 7.10 1.44 -9.07
N PRO A 27 6.01 1.94 -8.46
CA PRO A 27 5.76 1.82 -7.02
C PRO A 27 5.75 0.39 -6.47
N ARG A 28 5.56 -0.63 -7.31
CA ARG A 28 5.62 -2.05 -6.93
C ARG A 28 7.06 -2.61 -6.89
N MET A 29 8.02 -1.84 -7.39
CA MET A 29 9.43 -2.26 -7.44
C MET A 29 10.15 -1.96 -6.12
N PRO A 30 10.94 -2.89 -5.56
CA PRO A 30 11.69 -2.69 -4.32
C PRO A 30 12.98 -1.87 -4.58
N THR A 31 12.85 -0.78 -5.31
CA THR A 31 13.93 0.17 -5.58
C THR A 31 13.69 1.46 -4.79
N LEU A 32 14.75 2.21 -4.48
CA LEU A 32 14.58 3.50 -3.80
C LEU A 32 13.73 4.49 -4.62
N ARG A 33 13.76 4.41 -5.94
CA ARG A 33 12.91 5.24 -6.81
C ARG A 33 11.44 4.79 -6.75
N GLY A 34 11.19 3.48 -6.81
CA GLY A 34 9.84 2.92 -6.67
C GLY A 34 9.25 3.23 -5.29
N LEU A 35 10.01 3.00 -4.22
CA LEU A 35 9.57 3.31 -2.85
C LEU A 35 9.28 4.81 -2.66
N ARG A 36 10.12 5.70 -3.22
CA ARG A 36 9.87 7.15 -3.18
C ARG A 36 8.56 7.50 -3.89
N ARG A 37 8.34 6.97 -5.08
CA ARG A 37 7.11 7.21 -5.86
C ARG A 37 5.87 6.60 -5.20
N LEU A 38 6.03 5.47 -4.49
CA LEU A 38 4.99 4.89 -3.64
C LEU A 38 4.66 5.79 -2.43
N GLY A 39 5.54 6.73 -2.08
CA GLY A 39 5.38 7.62 -0.94
C GLY A 39 5.97 7.09 0.37
N VAL A 40 6.93 6.17 0.31
CA VAL A 40 7.63 5.69 1.51
C VAL A 40 8.61 6.77 2.01
N PRO A 41 8.43 7.31 3.23
CA PRO A 41 9.36 8.27 3.78
C PRO A 41 10.73 7.65 4.04
N PRO A 42 11.86 8.37 3.79
CA PRO A 42 13.19 7.86 4.10
C PRO A 42 13.36 7.45 5.56
N GLN A 43 12.69 8.14 6.49
CA GLN A 43 12.72 7.80 7.91
C GLN A 43 12.06 6.45 8.21
N ALA A 44 10.98 6.09 7.51
CA ALA A 44 10.36 4.78 7.66
C ALA A 44 11.31 3.63 7.29
N ILE A 45 12.12 3.83 6.23
CA ILE A 45 13.14 2.85 5.82
C ILE A 45 14.19 2.70 6.91
N ARG A 46 14.69 3.82 7.50
CA ARG A 46 15.67 3.79 8.59
C ARG A 46 15.10 3.10 9.83
N ASN A 47 13.91 3.51 10.29
CA ASN A 47 13.23 2.91 11.43
C ASN A 47 13.05 1.39 11.26
N PHE A 48 12.68 0.97 10.04
CA PHE A 48 12.55 -0.45 9.72
C PHE A 48 13.90 -1.18 9.81
N VAL A 49 14.96 -0.64 9.19
CA VAL A 49 16.30 -1.26 9.22
C VAL A 49 16.83 -1.34 10.65
N ASP A 50 16.65 -0.31 11.45
CA ASP A 50 17.04 -0.28 12.86
C ASP A 50 16.28 -1.34 13.68
N SER A 51 15.00 -1.55 13.40
CA SER A 51 14.16 -2.54 14.10
C SER A 51 14.56 -3.99 13.82
N ILE A 52 15.04 -4.31 12.62
CA ILE A 52 15.46 -5.66 12.24
C ILE A 52 16.93 -5.95 12.57
N GLY A 53 17.74 -4.89 12.75
CA GLY A 53 19.17 -4.99 13.05
C GLY A 53 19.99 -5.61 11.90
N VAL A 54 21.29 -5.82 12.18
CA VAL A 54 22.24 -6.46 11.25
C VAL A 54 22.44 -7.91 11.63
N ALA A 55 22.14 -8.83 10.73
CA ALA A 55 22.34 -10.26 10.91
C ALA A 55 23.40 -10.81 9.95
N LYS A 56 24.20 -11.79 10.39
CA LYS A 56 25.19 -12.50 9.54
C LYS A 56 24.53 -13.48 8.58
N THR A 57 23.31 -13.92 8.87
CA THR A 57 22.55 -14.87 8.05
C THR A 57 21.48 -14.15 7.23
N ASN A 58 21.25 -14.62 6.00
CA ASN A 58 20.14 -14.12 5.19
C ASN A 58 18.82 -14.54 5.82
N SER A 59 17.98 -13.56 6.13
CA SER A 59 16.61 -13.76 6.62
C SER A 59 15.60 -13.18 5.65
N ILE A 60 14.40 -13.72 5.70
CA ILE A 60 13.22 -13.16 5.00
C ILE A 60 12.37 -12.51 6.09
N ILE A 61 12.08 -11.25 5.92
CA ILE A 61 11.26 -10.44 6.84
C ILE A 61 9.89 -10.26 6.20
N ASP A 62 8.85 -10.40 6.98
CA ASP A 62 7.49 -10.16 6.50
C ASP A 62 7.29 -8.70 6.08
N MET A 63 6.65 -8.49 4.92
CA MET A 63 6.37 -7.15 4.39
C MET A 63 5.51 -6.32 5.34
N SER A 64 4.66 -6.94 6.16
CA SER A 64 3.82 -6.24 7.15
C SER A 64 4.63 -5.46 8.18
N SER A 65 5.83 -5.94 8.52
CA SER A 65 6.77 -5.23 9.41
C SER A 65 7.28 -3.94 8.79
N PHE A 66 7.58 -3.96 7.50
CA PHE A 66 7.96 -2.75 6.75
C PHE A 66 6.78 -1.78 6.62
N GLU A 67 5.60 -2.28 6.29
CA GLU A 67 4.38 -1.46 6.23
C GLU A 67 4.01 -0.86 7.58
N TRP A 68 4.28 -1.56 8.69
CA TRP A 68 4.09 -1.00 10.02
C TRP A 68 4.98 0.23 10.25
N ALA A 69 6.28 0.14 9.90
CA ALA A 69 7.20 1.28 10.03
C ALA A 69 6.78 2.48 9.15
N ILE A 70 6.20 2.20 7.96
CA ILE A 70 5.64 3.25 7.08
C ILE A 70 4.43 3.90 7.75
N ARG A 71 3.48 3.12 8.27
CA ARG A 71 2.28 3.63 8.96
C ARG A 71 2.64 4.49 10.16
N ASP A 72 3.55 4.00 11.00
CA ASP A 72 4.00 4.70 12.20
C ASP A 72 4.62 6.06 11.87
N THR A 73 5.52 6.09 10.89
CA THR A 73 6.15 7.34 10.43
C THR A 73 5.11 8.30 9.83
N LEU A 74 4.22 7.83 8.95
CA LEU A 74 3.23 8.67 8.29
C LEU A 74 2.14 9.17 9.23
N ASN A 75 1.85 8.47 10.32
CA ASN A 75 0.86 8.91 11.30
C ASN A 75 1.16 10.29 11.89
N THR A 76 2.44 10.61 12.04
CA THR A 76 2.90 11.91 12.55
C THR A 76 3.22 12.92 11.45
N MET A 77 3.40 12.47 10.19
CA MET A 77 3.82 13.32 9.07
C MET A 77 2.68 13.77 8.17
N ALA A 78 1.69 12.92 7.96
CA ALA A 78 0.64 13.16 6.96
C ALA A 78 -0.56 13.90 7.56
N PRO A 79 -0.91 15.09 7.07
CA PRO A 79 -2.14 15.77 7.43
C PRO A 79 -3.35 14.95 6.97
N ARG A 80 -4.45 15.06 7.72
CA ARG A 80 -5.68 14.30 7.50
C ARG A 80 -6.65 15.07 6.64
N VAL A 81 -7.23 14.37 5.66
CA VAL A 81 -8.24 14.89 4.73
C VAL A 81 -9.29 13.82 4.49
N MET A 82 -10.44 14.21 3.97
CA MET A 82 -11.49 13.27 3.59
C MET A 82 -11.45 13.01 2.07
N ALA A 83 -11.53 11.73 1.73
CA ALA A 83 -11.63 11.26 0.35
C ALA A 83 -12.47 9.98 0.33
N VAL A 84 -13.25 9.78 -0.71
CA VAL A 84 -14.14 8.63 -0.91
C VAL A 84 -13.69 7.88 -2.15
N LEU A 85 -13.33 6.61 -1.99
CA LEU A 85 -12.78 5.78 -3.07
C LEU A 85 -13.88 5.04 -3.85
N ASP A 86 -14.93 4.60 -3.18
CA ASP A 86 -16.12 3.96 -3.81
C ASP A 86 -17.36 4.79 -3.45
N PRO A 87 -17.64 5.87 -4.21
CA PRO A 87 -18.64 6.84 -3.84
C PRO A 87 -20.07 6.30 -3.95
N LEU A 88 -20.84 6.50 -2.89
CA LEU A 88 -22.28 6.39 -2.82
C LEU A 88 -22.88 7.76 -2.53
N LYS A 89 -23.80 8.20 -3.37
CA LYS A 89 -24.46 9.50 -3.24
C LYS A 89 -25.38 9.51 -2.01
N VAL A 90 -25.36 10.62 -1.27
CA VAL A 90 -26.25 10.90 -0.15
C VAL A 90 -26.94 12.22 -0.41
N ILE A 91 -28.25 12.26 -0.23
CA ILE A 91 -29.10 13.45 -0.37
C ILE A 91 -29.64 13.81 1.01
N VAL A 92 -29.29 14.99 1.48
CA VAL A 92 -29.77 15.53 2.77
C VAL A 92 -31.09 16.28 2.51
N ASP A 93 -32.24 15.61 2.70
CA ASP A 93 -33.55 16.08 2.26
C ASP A 93 -33.98 17.41 2.85
N ASN A 94 -33.66 17.63 4.12
CA ASN A 94 -33.99 18.85 4.87
C ASN A 94 -32.87 19.92 4.85
N TYR A 95 -31.83 19.78 3.99
CA TYR A 95 -30.81 20.82 3.79
C TYR A 95 -31.15 21.68 2.56
N PRO A 96 -31.00 23.03 2.61
CA PRO A 96 -31.31 23.93 1.50
C PRO A 96 -30.51 23.59 0.22
N THR A 97 -31.17 23.65 -0.93
CA THR A 97 -30.60 23.20 -2.21
C THR A 97 -29.38 24.01 -2.65
N ASP A 98 -29.42 25.33 -2.44
CA ASP A 98 -28.41 26.27 -2.95
C ASP A 98 -27.42 26.73 -1.87
N GLN A 99 -27.41 26.04 -0.72
CA GLN A 99 -26.54 26.39 0.40
C GLN A 99 -25.32 25.47 0.43
N VAL A 100 -24.13 26.09 0.55
CA VAL A 100 -22.89 25.43 0.89
C VAL A 100 -22.33 26.07 2.15
N GLU A 101 -22.13 25.26 3.19
CA GLU A 101 -21.55 25.70 4.45
C GLU A 101 -20.12 25.19 4.56
N TRP A 102 -19.17 26.06 4.89
CA TRP A 102 -17.77 25.70 5.08
C TRP A 102 -17.49 25.42 6.55
N LEU A 103 -17.12 24.16 6.84
CA LEU A 103 -16.86 23.66 8.19
C LEU A 103 -15.36 23.60 8.47
N ASP A 104 -14.92 24.20 9.57
CA ASP A 104 -13.53 24.09 10.01
C ASP A 104 -13.23 22.66 10.48
N SER A 105 -12.21 22.08 9.90
CA SER A 105 -11.80 20.70 10.15
C SER A 105 -10.29 20.64 10.41
N PRO A 106 -9.83 20.04 11.52
CA PRO A 106 -8.42 19.97 11.82
C PRO A 106 -7.69 19.02 10.87
N TYR A 107 -6.44 19.36 10.49
CA TYR A 107 -5.54 18.46 9.79
C TYR A 107 -4.95 17.39 10.73
N TRP A 108 -4.90 17.67 12.02
CA TRP A 108 -4.20 16.86 13.00
C TRP A 108 -5.14 16.42 14.13
N PRO A 109 -5.00 15.21 14.66
CA PRO A 109 -5.71 14.80 15.86
C PRO A 109 -5.09 15.46 17.10
N HIS A 110 -5.83 15.45 18.20
CA HIS A 110 -5.42 16.12 19.45
C HIS A 110 -4.14 15.58 20.10
N ASP A 111 -3.75 14.36 19.78
CA ASP A 111 -2.55 13.69 20.30
C ASP A 111 -1.27 14.02 19.50
N ILE A 112 -1.39 14.79 18.42
CA ILE A 112 -0.27 15.28 17.62
C ILE A 112 -0.15 16.80 17.85
N ASP A 113 0.99 17.20 18.39
CA ASP A 113 1.32 18.61 18.66
C ASP A 113 1.63 19.37 17.36
N LYS A 114 0.60 19.53 16.52
CA LYS A 114 0.62 20.30 15.27
C LYS A 114 -0.71 21.00 15.08
N GLU A 115 -0.65 22.23 14.63
CA GLU A 115 -1.80 23.05 14.33
C GLU A 115 -2.11 23.11 12.82
N GLY A 116 -3.31 23.50 12.51
CA GLY A 116 -3.79 23.73 11.16
C GLY A 116 -5.19 23.16 10.95
N THR A 117 -6.00 23.94 10.27
CA THR A 117 -7.37 23.59 9.87
C THR A 117 -7.56 23.79 8.37
N ARG A 118 -8.61 23.23 7.86
CA ARG A 118 -9.10 23.41 6.49
C ARG A 118 -10.61 23.58 6.50
N ALA A 119 -11.09 24.31 5.53
CA ALA A 119 -12.52 24.47 5.31
C ALA A 119 -13.03 23.29 4.46
N VAL A 120 -14.01 22.55 4.97
CA VAL A 120 -14.66 21.43 4.28
C VAL A 120 -16.10 21.84 3.94
N PRO A 121 -16.49 21.84 2.65
CA PRO A 121 -17.82 22.25 2.25
C PRO A 121 -18.85 21.17 2.60
N PHE A 122 -19.94 21.56 3.26
CA PHE A 122 -21.13 20.77 3.49
C PHE A 122 -22.27 21.28 2.59
N SER A 123 -22.86 20.40 1.83
CA SER A 123 -23.91 20.70 0.86
C SER A 123 -25.07 19.71 0.98
N ARG A 124 -26.17 19.94 0.26
CA ARG A 124 -27.31 19.02 0.19
C ARG A 124 -26.93 17.65 -0.32
N GLU A 125 -26.03 17.58 -1.29
CA GLU A 125 -25.54 16.33 -1.88
C GLU A 125 -24.12 16.03 -1.41
N LEU A 126 -23.90 14.81 -0.96
CA LEU A 126 -22.63 14.31 -0.43
C LEU A 126 -22.29 12.97 -1.06
N TYR A 127 -21.02 12.57 -0.93
CA TYR A 127 -20.55 11.21 -1.17
C TYR A 127 -20.02 10.62 0.13
N ILE A 128 -20.32 9.33 0.35
CA ILE A 128 -19.74 8.49 1.39
C ILE A 128 -19.15 7.23 0.77
N GLU A 129 -18.34 6.48 1.50
CA GLU A 129 -17.96 5.14 1.05
C GLU A 129 -19.18 4.24 0.96
N ARG A 130 -19.35 3.54 -0.16
CA ARG A 130 -20.44 2.58 -0.34
C ARG A 130 -20.47 1.52 0.74
N GLY A 131 -19.29 1.07 1.18
CA GLY A 131 -19.13 0.13 2.29
C GLY A 131 -19.51 0.69 3.66
N ASP A 132 -19.87 1.99 3.79
CA ASP A 132 -20.35 2.58 5.04
C ASP A 132 -21.88 2.52 5.19
N PHE A 133 -22.60 1.96 4.21
CA PHE A 133 -24.04 1.71 4.29
C PHE A 133 -24.37 0.23 4.11
N SER A 134 -25.33 -0.27 4.91
CA SER A 134 -25.93 -1.59 4.74
C SER A 134 -27.42 -1.55 5.08
N GLU A 135 -28.27 -2.11 4.19
CA GLU A 135 -29.71 -2.27 4.47
C GLU A 135 -29.96 -3.36 5.52
N ASP A 136 -29.15 -4.43 5.50
CA ASP A 136 -29.18 -5.53 6.47
C ASP A 136 -27.83 -5.61 7.20
N PRO A 137 -27.63 -4.77 8.25
CA PRO A 137 -26.35 -4.65 8.91
C PRO A 137 -26.06 -5.86 9.80
N PRO A 138 -24.83 -6.41 9.76
CA PRO A 138 -24.42 -7.48 10.65
C PRO A 138 -24.36 -7.01 12.12
N LYS A 139 -24.42 -7.94 13.04
CA LYS A 139 -24.31 -7.64 14.48
C LYS A 139 -23.04 -6.83 14.79
N GLY A 140 -23.19 -5.72 15.50
CA GLY A 140 -22.08 -4.83 15.85
C GLY A 140 -21.75 -3.78 14.79
N TRP A 141 -22.57 -3.63 13.77
CA TRP A 141 -22.43 -2.58 12.77
C TRP A 141 -22.45 -1.18 13.41
N ARG A 142 -21.47 -0.36 13.06
CA ARG A 142 -21.31 1.00 13.61
C ARG A 142 -21.19 2.04 12.50
N ARG A 143 -21.95 1.85 11.43
CA ARG A 143 -22.01 2.74 10.27
C ARG A 143 -23.46 3.00 9.92
N MET A 144 -23.73 3.58 8.78
CA MET A 144 -25.07 3.97 8.37
C MET A 144 -25.94 2.74 8.02
N SER A 145 -27.19 2.78 8.43
CA SER A 145 -28.24 1.81 8.07
C SER A 145 -29.61 2.45 8.21
N PRO A 146 -30.69 1.86 7.64
CA PRO A 146 -32.03 2.44 7.68
C PRO A 146 -32.49 2.82 9.10
N GLY A 147 -32.94 4.07 9.28
CA GLY A 147 -33.46 4.59 10.56
C GLY A 147 -32.41 4.88 11.63
N ILE A 148 -31.14 4.56 11.40
CA ILE A 148 -30.07 4.72 12.39
C ILE A 148 -29.35 6.05 12.20
N GLU A 149 -29.05 6.73 13.32
CA GLU A 149 -28.25 7.94 13.33
C GLU A 149 -26.77 7.62 13.19
N THR A 150 -26.10 8.38 12.33
CA THR A 150 -24.67 8.27 12.07
C THR A 150 -24.05 9.66 12.02
N ARG A 151 -22.88 9.83 12.60
CA ARG A 151 -22.16 11.09 12.60
C ARG A 151 -21.35 11.23 11.32
N LEU A 152 -21.56 12.31 10.59
CA LEU A 152 -20.67 12.78 9.53
C LEU A 152 -19.50 13.51 10.19
N ARG A 153 -18.29 13.05 9.94
CA ARG A 153 -17.07 13.57 10.60
C ARG A 153 -16.92 15.07 10.38
N TYR A 154 -16.72 15.83 11.48
CA TYR A 154 -16.69 17.29 11.52
C TYR A 154 -17.99 18.00 11.11
N GLY A 155 -18.98 17.28 10.64
CA GLY A 155 -20.27 17.81 10.20
C GLY A 155 -21.37 17.57 11.21
N TYR A 156 -22.45 16.97 10.77
CA TYR A 156 -23.68 16.78 11.51
C TYR A 156 -23.98 15.31 11.78
N VAL A 157 -24.91 15.06 12.68
CA VAL A 157 -25.57 13.76 12.79
C VAL A 157 -26.68 13.68 11.76
N VAL A 158 -26.72 12.58 11.03
CA VAL A 158 -27.73 12.29 10.01
C VAL A 158 -28.44 10.97 10.29
N ARG A 159 -29.70 10.87 9.88
CA ARG A 159 -30.52 9.66 9.96
C ARG A 159 -30.92 9.24 8.55
N SER A 160 -30.65 7.99 8.18
CA SER A 160 -31.08 7.43 6.89
C SER A 160 -32.59 7.18 6.90
N THR A 161 -33.28 7.67 5.87
CA THR A 161 -34.75 7.61 5.69
C THR A 161 -35.16 6.63 4.63
N SER A 162 -34.52 6.69 3.47
CA SER A 162 -34.81 5.83 2.32
C SER A 162 -33.59 5.63 1.42
N VAL A 163 -33.73 4.78 0.42
CA VAL A 163 -32.72 4.51 -0.59
C VAL A 163 -33.33 4.50 -1.99
N ASP A 164 -32.57 5.01 -2.97
CA ASP A 164 -32.87 4.85 -4.38
C ASP A 164 -32.11 3.65 -4.93
N LYS A 165 -32.75 2.88 -5.82
CA LYS A 165 -32.13 1.72 -6.45
C LYS A 165 -32.31 1.78 -7.98
N ASP A 166 -31.32 1.26 -8.68
CA ASP A 166 -31.44 1.03 -10.11
C ASP A 166 -32.31 -0.20 -10.43
N THR A 167 -32.51 -0.45 -11.73
CA THR A 167 -33.31 -1.60 -12.22
C THR A 167 -32.73 -2.96 -11.80
N ASN A 168 -31.48 -3.04 -11.40
CA ASN A 168 -30.81 -4.25 -10.92
C ASN A 168 -30.85 -4.38 -9.40
N GLY A 169 -31.52 -3.46 -8.69
CA GLY A 169 -31.59 -3.43 -7.23
C GLY A 169 -30.35 -2.88 -6.54
N ARG A 170 -29.37 -2.32 -7.29
CA ARG A 170 -28.18 -1.68 -6.70
C ARG A 170 -28.56 -0.29 -6.19
N ILE A 171 -28.13 0.01 -4.97
CA ILE A 171 -28.34 1.34 -4.37
C ILE A 171 -27.55 2.39 -5.13
N THR A 172 -28.23 3.43 -5.57
CA THR A 172 -27.68 4.56 -6.33
C THR A 172 -27.58 5.83 -5.50
N ALA A 173 -28.51 6.05 -4.56
CA ALA A 173 -28.48 7.14 -3.61
C ALA A 173 -29.10 6.76 -2.27
N LEU A 174 -28.74 7.49 -1.23
CA LEU A 174 -29.33 7.44 0.10
C LEU A 174 -30.01 8.77 0.38
N HIS A 175 -31.19 8.72 0.99
CA HIS A 175 -31.86 9.88 1.53
C HIS A 175 -31.64 9.93 3.05
N VAL A 176 -31.30 11.10 3.55
CA VAL A 176 -31.05 11.32 4.97
C VAL A 176 -31.65 12.65 5.42
N THR A 177 -31.96 12.75 6.71
CA THR A 177 -32.23 14.03 7.38
C THR A 177 -31.05 14.35 8.30
N TYR A 178 -30.64 15.61 8.37
CA TYR A 178 -29.64 16.07 9.33
C TYR A 178 -30.30 16.77 10.53
N ASP A 179 -29.60 16.72 11.67
CA ASP A 179 -29.94 17.44 12.87
C ASP A 179 -29.05 18.69 12.97
N ASP A 180 -29.61 19.85 12.74
CA ASP A 180 -28.93 21.15 12.71
C ASP A 180 -28.31 21.56 14.03
N THR A 181 -28.80 21.00 15.15
CA THR A 181 -28.27 21.24 16.51
C THR A 181 -26.97 20.51 16.80
N THR A 182 -26.53 19.62 15.90
CA THR A 182 -25.38 18.72 16.08
C THR A 182 -24.13 19.15 15.32
N LYS A 183 -24.01 20.42 14.92
CA LYS A 183 -22.83 20.94 14.23
C LYS A 183 -21.53 20.57 14.98
N GLY A 184 -20.53 20.07 14.24
CA GLY A 184 -19.31 19.52 14.82
C GLY A 184 -19.45 18.09 15.38
N GLY A 185 -20.64 17.49 15.25
CA GLY A 185 -20.90 16.08 15.57
C GLY A 185 -21.26 15.79 17.04
N SER A 186 -21.41 16.77 17.87
CA SER A 186 -21.86 16.60 19.28
C SER A 186 -23.38 16.72 19.39
N THR A 187 -24.01 15.86 20.18
CA THR A 187 -25.45 15.94 20.48
C THR A 187 -25.69 16.73 21.76
N GLN A 188 -26.59 17.72 21.73
CA GLN A 188 -26.87 18.56 22.88
C GLN A 188 -27.58 17.79 24.00
N ASP A 189 -28.37 16.79 23.67
CA ASP A 189 -29.12 15.93 24.59
C ASP A 189 -28.30 14.74 25.12
N GLY A 190 -27.02 14.63 24.72
CA GLY A 190 -26.12 13.57 25.17
C GLY A 190 -26.46 12.16 24.63
N ARG A 191 -27.39 12.04 23.66
CA ARG A 191 -27.73 10.74 23.05
C ARG A 191 -26.53 10.13 22.34
N LYS A 192 -26.42 8.82 22.42
CA LYS A 192 -25.32 8.07 21.81
C LYS A 192 -25.56 7.85 20.31
N VAL A 193 -24.70 8.38 19.48
CA VAL A 193 -24.71 8.17 18.03
C VAL A 193 -23.76 7.02 17.63
N ASN A 194 -24.23 6.15 16.76
CA ASN A 194 -23.54 4.90 16.39
C ASN A 194 -22.45 5.10 15.33
N GLY A 195 -21.30 5.51 15.70
CA GLY A 195 -20.15 5.57 14.79
C GLY A 195 -20.05 6.88 14.01
N THR A 196 -18.91 7.05 13.37
CA THR A 196 -18.55 8.23 12.57
C THR A 196 -18.02 7.79 11.21
N ILE A 197 -18.54 8.37 10.15
CA ILE A 197 -18.09 8.12 8.76
C ILE A 197 -17.53 9.41 8.17
N HIS A 198 -16.61 9.27 7.21
CA HIS A 198 -16.12 10.39 6.41
C HIS A 198 -17.00 10.58 5.18
N TRP A 199 -16.92 11.75 4.59
CA TRP A 199 -17.77 12.17 3.49
C TRP A 199 -17.09 13.28 2.70
N VAL A 200 -17.61 13.58 1.51
CA VAL A 200 -17.14 14.69 0.66
C VAL A 200 -18.39 15.32 0.02
N SER A 201 -18.42 16.66 -0.10
CA SER A 201 -19.48 17.37 -0.83
C SER A 201 -19.51 16.92 -2.29
N ALA A 202 -20.69 16.67 -2.84
CA ALA A 202 -20.82 16.29 -4.24
C ALA A 202 -20.70 17.49 -5.21
N THR A 203 -21.00 18.70 -4.73
CA THR A 203 -20.93 19.93 -5.53
C THR A 203 -19.55 20.55 -5.57
N GLU A 204 -18.76 20.43 -4.48
CA GLU A 204 -17.48 21.10 -4.30
C GLU A 204 -16.29 20.12 -4.31
N CYS A 205 -16.49 18.84 -4.66
CA CYS A 205 -15.42 17.85 -4.69
C CYS A 205 -14.53 17.99 -5.93
N LEU A 206 -13.33 17.46 -5.82
CA LEU A 206 -12.47 17.16 -6.95
C LEU A 206 -12.55 15.66 -7.27
N ARG A 207 -12.35 15.31 -8.53
CA ARG A 207 -12.13 13.93 -8.95
C ARG A 207 -10.67 13.72 -9.23
N ALA A 208 -10.12 12.62 -8.71
CA ALA A 208 -8.73 12.30 -8.90
C ALA A 208 -8.52 10.78 -8.99
N PRO A 209 -7.72 10.29 -9.94
CA PRO A 209 -7.35 8.90 -10.00
C PRO A 209 -6.46 8.54 -8.80
N VAL A 210 -6.80 7.42 -8.18
CA VAL A 210 -6.03 6.82 -7.09
C VAL A 210 -5.51 5.46 -7.54
N HIS A 211 -4.20 5.32 -7.55
CA HIS A 211 -3.53 4.06 -7.81
C HIS A 211 -3.39 3.28 -6.51
N VAL A 212 -3.98 2.10 -6.48
CA VAL A 212 -3.93 1.16 -5.37
C VAL A 212 -3.05 -0.01 -5.77
N TYR A 213 -1.92 -0.14 -5.09
CA TYR A 213 -0.93 -1.19 -5.36
C TYR A 213 -1.13 -2.35 -4.38
N ASP A 214 -1.00 -3.57 -4.91
CA ASP A 214 -0.91 -4.81 -4.15
C ASP A 214 0.46 -5.45 -4.34
N ARG A 215 0.73 -6.56 -3.67
CA ARG A 215 1.97 -7.32 -3.81
C ARG A 215 2.21 -7.67 -5.28
N LEU A 216 3.44 -7.41 -5.76
CA LEU A 216 3.83 -7.72 -7.14
C LEU A 216 3.84 -9.22 -7.41
N PHE A 217 4.07 -10.04 -6.38
CA PHE A 217 4.08 -11.50 -6.49
C PHE A 217 2.99 -12.13 -5.63
N ARG A 218 2.44 -13.25 -6.10
CA ARG A 218 1.42 -14.04 -5.38
C ARG A 218 2.01 -15.00 -4.35
N VAL A 219 3.32 -15.26 -4.40
CA VAL A 219 4.03 -16.19 -3.53
C VAL A 219 4.96 -15.45 -2.59
N GLU A 220 5.08 -15.94 -1.38
CA GLU A 220 5.87 -15.31 -0.30
C GLU A 220 7.36 -15.20 -0.64
N ASN A 221 7.93 -16.25 -1.23
CA ASN A 221 9.33 -16.29 -1.66
C ASN A 221 9.43 -16.59 -3.16
N PRO A 222 9.34 -15.58 -4.04
CA PRO A 222 9.39 -15.79 -5.49
C PRO A 222 10.73 -16.36 -5.99
N ASP A 223 11.83 -16.10 -5.27
CA ASP A 223 13.15 -16.63 -5.61
C ASP A 223 13.28 -18.13 -5.31
N GLY A 224 12.53 -18.63 -4.33
CA GLY A 224 12.56 -20.01 -3.87
C GLY A 224 11.40 -20.89 -4.35
N ALA A 225 10.39 -20.32 -4.98
CA ALA A 225 9.17 -21.04 -5.38
C ALA A 225 9.39 -22.04 -6.54
N GLY A 226 10.53 -21.96 -7.26
CA GLY A 226 10.78 -22.78 -8.45
C GLY A 226 10.02 -22.28 -9.68
N GLY A 227 10.21 -22.93 -10.83
CA GLY A 227 9.57 -22.53 -12.09
C GLY A 227 10.09 -21.19 -12.67
N ASN A 228 9.27 -20.57 -13.52
CA ASN A 228 9.56 -19.24 -14.04
C ASN A 228 9.07 -18.17 -13.07
N LEU A 229 9.90 -17.16 -12.77
CA LEU A 229 9.53 -16.04 -11.92
C LEU A 229 8.22 -15.37 -12.33
N LEU A 230 7.98 -15.27 -13.63
CA LEU A 230 6.82 -14.58 -14.18
C LEU A 230 5.50 -15.30 -13.93
N ASP A 231 5.53 -16.61 -13.71
CA ASP A 231 4.34 -17.39 -13.33
C ASP A 231 3.80 -16.99 -11.96
N HIS A 232 4.65 -16.33 -11.15
CA HIS A 232 4.31 -15.88 -9.80
C HIS A 232 3.91 -14.40 -9.73
N VAL A 233 3.97 -13.66 -10.84
CA VAL A 233 3.55 -12.25 -10.89
C VAL A 233 2.04 -12.15 -10.67
N ASN A 234 1.65 -11.17 -9.87
CA ASN A 234 0.25 -10.83 -9.64
C ASN A 234 -0.23 -9.84 -10.71
N PRO A 235 -1.06 -10.26 -11.68
CA PRO A 235 -1.56 -9.38 -12.73
C PRO A 235 -2.47 -8.28 -12.17
N ASP A 236 -3.08 -8.50 -11.00
CA ASP A 236 -4.00 -7.57 -10.35
C ASP A 236 -3.28 -6.68 -9.32
N SER A 237 -1.94 -6.57 -9.44
CA SER A 237 -1.11 -5.79 -8.50
C SER A 237 -1.26 -4.27 -8.61
N LEU A 238 -2.02 -3.77 -9.56
CA LEU A 238 -2.39 -2.36 -9.72
C LEU A 238 -3.88 -2.25 -10.05
N SER A 239 -4.60 -1.48 -9.23
CA SER A 239 -5.97 -1.03 -9.50
C SER A 239 -6.00 0.48 -9.58
N VAL A 240 -6.77 1.04 -10.51
CA VAL A 240 -6.98 2.48 -10.62
C VAL A 240 -8.43 2.78 -10.29
N ILE A 241 -8.63 3.67 -9.32
CA ILE A 241 -9.94 4.05 -8.80
C ILE A 241 -10.14 5.55 -9.05
N GLU A 242 -11.29 5.95 -9.56
CA GLU A 242 -11.67 7.36 -9.65
C GLU A 242 -12.30 7.79 -8.31
N ALA A 243 -11.50 8.44 -7.47
CA ALA A 243 -11.93 8.91 -6.16
C ALA A 243 -12.54 10.32 -6.21
N VAL A 244 -13.39 10.63 -5.23
CA VAL A 244 -13.81 12.00 -4.94
C VAL A 244 -13.09 12.47 -3.68
N VAL A 245 -12.48 13.65 -3.75
CA VAL A 245 -11.65 14.20 -2.67
C VAL A 245 -12.08 15.63 -2.32
N GLU A 246 -11.83 16.05 -1.10
CA GLU A 246 -12.16 17.40 -0.66
C GLU A 246 -11.36 18.48 -1.42
N PRO A 247 -11.90 19.70 -1.61
CA PRO A 247 -11.28 20.74 -2.44
C PRO A 247 -9.96 21.28 -1.86
N SER A 248 -9.65 21.06 -0.60
CA SER A 248 -8.37 21.44 0.01
C SER A 248 -7.16 20.79 -0.69
N LEU A 249 -7.38 19.69 -1.41
CA LEU A 249 -6.35 18.99 -2.17
C LEU A 249 -6.07 19.59 -3.57
N ALA A 250 -6.78 20.64 -3.99
CA ALA A 250 -6.60 21.25 -5.31
C ALA A 250 -5.16 21.67 -5.60
N ASN A 251 -4.45 22.15 -4.58
CA ASN A 251 -3.07 22.65 -4.67
C ASN A 251 -2.06 21.70 -4.00
N ALA A 252 -2.43 20.42 -3.83
CA ALA A 252 -1.54 19.44 -3.22
C ALA A 252 -0.30 19.23 -4.08
N GLN A 253 0.88 19.41 -3.49
CA GLN A 253 2.15 19.38 -4.22
C GLN A 253 2.58 17.95 -4.53
N PRO A 254 3.22 17.70 -5.69
CA PRO A 254 3.82 16.41 -6.00
C PRO A 254 4.74 15.92 -4.88
N GLY A 255 4.59 14.67 -4.47
CA GLY A 255 5.35 14.08 -3.37
C GLY A 255 4.84 14.43 -1.96
N SER A 256 3.81 15.26 -1.82
CA SER A 256 3.18 15.51 -0.51
C SER A 256 2.37 14.31 -0.04
N HIS A 257 2.46 14.02 1.27
CA HIS A 257 1.77 12.90 1.91
C HIS A 257 0.48 13.36 2.56
N TRP A 258 -0.55 12.51 2.49
CA TRP A 258 -1.88 12.75 3.03
C TRP A 258 -2.43 11.49 3.67
N GLN A 259 -3.12 11.63 4.80
CA GLN A 259 -3.93 10.55 5.33
C GLN A 259 -5.38 10.76 4.87
N PHE A 260 -5.88 9.89 4.00
CA PHE A 260 -7.32 9.83 3.73
C PHE A 260 -7.98 9.13 4.91
N GLU A 261 -8.78 9.89 5.65
CA GLU A 261 -9.36 9.45 6.91
C GLU A 261 -10.10 8.13 6.78
N ARG A 262 -9.85 7.20 7.71
CA ARG A 262 -10.39 5.84 7.74
C ARG A 262 -9.94 4.92 6.58
N THR A 263 -9.16 5.41 5.62
CA THR A 263 -8.81 4.67 4.39
C THR A 263 -7.35 4.28 4.36
N GLY A 264 -6.42 5.23 4.47
CA GLY A 264 -4.97 4.93 4.37
C GLY A 264 -4.12 6.17 4.23
N TYR A 265 -2.85 5.94 3.90
CA TYR A 265 -1.87 6.99 3.60
C TYR A 265 -1.61 7.01 2.09
N PHE A 266 -1.55 8.20 1.56
CA PHE A 266 -1.43 8.46 0.13
C PHE A 266 -0.37 9.52 -0.12
N VAL A 267 0.22 9.47 -1.30
CA VAL A 267 1.16 10.47 -1.80
C VAL A 267 0.65 11.02 -3.13
N VAL A 268 0.83 12.30 -3.38
CA VAL A 268 0.62 12.87 -4.72
C VAL A 268 1.71 12.36 -5.64
N ASP A 269 1.37 11.73 -6.76
CA ASP A 269 2.36 11.20 -7.71
C ASP A 269 3.24 12.32 -8.23
N SER A 270 4.56 12.13 -8.20
CA SER A 270 5.56 13.13 -8.57
C SER A 270 5.90 13.15 -10.06
N VAL A 271 5.37 12.21 -10.84
CA VAL A 271 5.69 12.07 -12.28
C VAL A 271 4.63 12.69 -13.17
N GLU A 272 3.39 12.74 -12.68
CA GLU A 272 2.26 13.25 -13.46
C GLU A 272 2.03 14.74 -13.23
N SER A 273 1.59 15.42 -14.29
CA SER A 273 1.20 16.83 -14.24
C SER A 273 -0.20 17.09 -13.68
N SER A 274 -1.06 16.08 -13.68
CA SER A 274 -2.41 16.12 -13.11
C SER A 274 -2.44 15.56 -11.69
N LEU A 275 -3.40 16.02 -10.88
CA LEU A 275 -3.58 15.51 -9.52
C LEU A 275 -3.91 14.01 -9.57
N ARG A 276 -3.02 13.20 -9.01
CA ARG A 276 -3.16 11.76 -8.89
C ARG A 276 -2.52 11.30 -7.59
N PHE A 277 -3.13 10.31 -6.96
CA PHE A 277 -2.63 9.76 -5.70
C PHE A 277 -2.17 8.30 -5.87
N ASN A 278 -1.07 7.97 -5.21
CA ASN A 278 -0.63 6.60 -4.99
C ASN A 278 -0.92 6.21 -3.55
N ARG A 279 -1.60 5.09 -3.32
CA ARG A 279 -1.79 4.56 -1.97
C ARG A 279 -0.47 3.98 -1.48
N THR A 280 0.14 4.61 -0.47
CA THR A 280 1.38 4.17 0.15
C THR A 280 1.14 2.93 1.02
N VAL A 281 0.17 3.00 1.93
CA VAL A 281 -0.19 1.89 2.83
C VAL A 281 -1.59 2.09 3.42
N GLY A 282 -2.29 1.01 3.74
CA GLY A 282 -3.58 1.07 4.47
C GLY A 282 -3.38 1.42 5.95
N LEU A 283 -4.45 1.83 6.66
CA LEU A 283 -4.40 2.14 8.09
C LEU A 283 -4.14 0.92 8.97
N LYS A 284 -4.55 -0.25 8.52
CA LYS A 284 -4.38 -1.52 9.22
C LYS A 284 -3.76 -2.53 8.28
N ASP A 285 -3.06 -3.49 8.85
CA ASP A 285 -2.68 -4.69 8.12
C ASP A 285 -3.93 -5.56 7.92
N SER A 286 -4.49 -5.49 6.73
CA SER A 286 -5.66 -6.29 6.30
C SER A 286 -5.33 -7.13 5.08
N TRP A 287 -4.05 -7.16 4.69
CA TRP A 287 -3.64 -7.93 3.52
C TRP A 287 -3.75 -9.43 3.78
N SER A 288 -4.31 -10.15 2.83
CA SER A 288 -4.34 -11.62 2.82
C SER A 288 -3.88 -12.12 1.45
N ALA A 289 -3.03 -13.15 1.45
CA ALA A 289 -2.57 -13.73 0.19
C ALA A 289 -3.75 -14.17 -0.68
N PRO A 290 -3.73 -13.90 -1.99
CA PRO A 290 -4.72 -14.43 -2.92
C PRO A 290 -4.77 -15.95 -2.78
N LYS A 291 -5.97 -16.54 -2.67
CA LYS A 291 -6.12 -17.99 -2.68
C LYS A 291 -5.61 -18.50 -4.03
N VAL A 292 -4.45 -19.14 -4.04
CA VAL A 292 -3.94 -19.83 -5.22
C VAL A 292 -4.88 -20.99 -5.47
N ILE A 293 -5.73 -20.90 -6.50
CA ILE A 293 -6.46 -22.04 -7.01
C ILE A 293 -5.40 -22.91 -7.69
N PRO A 294 -5.08 -24.12 -7.21
CA PRO A 294 -4.12 -24.97 -7.87
C PRO A 294 -4.65 -25.24 -9.29
N LYS A 295 -3.93 -24.80 -10.31
CA LYS A 295 -4.14 -25.35 -11.66
C LYS A 295 -4.00 -26.86 -11.52
N ALA A 296 -5.02 -27.62 -11.95
CA ALA A 296 -5.02 -29.07 -11.93
C ALA A 296 -3.66 -29.57 -12.47
N VAL A 297 -2.87 -30.17 -11.60
CA VAL A 297 -1.58 -30.75 -11.95
C VAL A 297 -1.92 -31.98 -12.78
N VAL A 298 -1.72 -31.88 -14.08
CA VAL A 298 -1.64 -33.06 -14.95
C VAL A 298 -0.41 -33.85 -14.46
N PRO A 299 -0.56 -35.08 -13.99
CA PRO A 299 0.59 -35.84 -13.52
C PRO A 299 1.59 -36.03 -14.65
N PRO A 300 2.87 -35.76 -14.43
CA PRO A 300 3.88 -35.98 -15.46
C PRO A 300 4.00 -37.47 -15.76
N PRO A 301 4.31 -37.85 -17.02
CA PRO A 301 4.59 -39.24 -17.35
C PRO A 301 5.78 -39.73 -16.50
N LYS A 302 5.66 -40.96 -16.00
CA LYS A 302 6.73 -41.61 -15.22
C LYS A 302 8.00 -41.67 -16.07
N SER A 303 9.02 -40.89 -15.69
CA SER A 303 10.35 -40.96 -16.22
C SER A 303 11.31 -41.56 -15.19
N GLU A 304 12.18 -42.37 -15.71
CA GLU A 304 13.21 -43.17 -15.10
C GLU A 304 14.10 -42.45 -14.08
N THR A 305 14.62 -43.22 -13.16
CA THR A 305 15.51 -42.86 -12.05
C THR A 305 16.60 -41.85 -12.41
N VAL A 306 16.53 -40.64 -11.83
CA VAL A 306 17.60 -39.63 -11.91
C VAL A 306 18.49 -39.75 -10.66
N GLU A 307 19.79 -39.86 -10.90
CA GLU A 307 20.85 -39.83 -9.87
C GLU A 307 20.72 -38.59 -8.97
N SER A 308 20.93 -38.73 -7.69
CA SER A 308 20.78 -37.72 -6.66
C SER A 308 21.61 -36.45 -6.95
N ASP A 309 20.99 -35.26 -6.78
CA ASP A 309 21.52 -33.88 -6.97
C ASP A 309 22.82 -33.60 -6.20
N ASP A 310 23.14 -34.38 -5.18
CA ASP A 310 24.36 -34.24 -4.35
C ASP A 310 25.65 -34.60 -5.11
N GLY A 311 25.60 -35.54 -6.05
CA GLY A 311 26.73 -35.87 -6.91
C GLY A 311 27.07 -34.77 -7.91
N ARG A 312 26.06 -34.04 -8.41
CA ARG A 312 26.24 -32.97 -9.40
C ARG A 312 26.79 -31.68 -8.76
N ARG A 313 26.42 -31.40 -7.52
CA ARG A 313 26.97 -30.28 -6.73
C ARG A 313 28.43 -30.51 -6.36
N LYS A 314 28.80 -31.72 -5.98
CA LYS A 314 30.20 -32.08 -5.67
C LYS A 314 31.09 -31.98 -6.92
N ARG A 315 30.65 -32.46 -8.10
CA ARG A 315 31.39 -32.34 -9.38
C ARG A 315 31.58 -30.89 -9.82
N LYS A 316 30.52 -30.03 -9.74
CA LYS A 316 30.63 -28.59 -10.07
C LYS A 316 31.54 -27.84 -9.11
N ARG A 317 31.58 -28.22 -7.83
CA ARG A 317 32.43 -27.58 -6.83
C ARG A 317 33.91 -27.95 -7.05
N LYS A 318 34.21 -29.22 -7.42
CA LYS A 318 35.55 -29.68 -7.73
C LYS A 318 36.12 -29.03 -9.00
N ALA A 319 35.34 -28.96 -10.08
CA ALA A 319 35.72 -28.28 -11.33
C ALA A 319 35.99 -26.78 -11.13
N ARG A 320 35.21 -26.10 -10.26
CA ARG A 320 35.41 -24.67 -9.97
C ARG A 320 36.68 -24.42 -9.15
N THR A 321 37.06 -25.34 -8.26
CA THR A 321 38.29 -25.24 -7.46
C THR A 321 39.54 -25.48 -8.33
N GLU A 322 39.46 -26.41 -9.28
CA GLU A 322 40.52 -26.70 -10.25
C GLU A 322 40.77 -25.52 -11.21
N VAL A 323 39.71 -24.91 -11.74
CA VAL A 323 39.83 -23.71 -12.60
C VAL A 323 40.39 -22.51 -11.83
N GLN A 324 40.00 -22.31 -10.58
CA GLN A 324 40.56 -21.24 -9.75
C GLN A 324 42.08 -21.49 -9.49
N ALA A 325 42.50 -22.72 -9.19
CA ALA A 325 43.88 -23.04 -9.00
C ALA A 325 44.76 -22.80 -10.28
N GLU A 326 44.21 -23.10 -11.47
CA GLU A 326 44.90 -22.81 -12.73
C GLU A 326 45.04 -21.30 -13.02
N VAL A 327 44.02 -20.49 -12.67
CA VAL A 327 44.10 -19.04 -12.84
C VAL A 327 45.20 -18.43 -11.97
N PHE A 328 45.30 -18.84 -10.68
CA PHE A 328 46.34 -18.35 -9.78
C PHE A 328 47.75 -18.89 -10.14
N ALA A 329 47.85 -20.07 -10.80
CA ALA A 329 49.08 -20.58 -11.30
C ALA A 329 49.58 -19.89 -12.57
N SER A 330 48.67 -19.33 -13.34
CA SER A 330 48.97 -18.64 -14.62
C SER A 330 49.21 -17.13 -14.45
N ASP A 331 48.80 -16.52 -13.34
CA ASP A 331 48.96 -15.09 -13.05
C ASP A 331 49.64 -14.84 -11.69
N PRO A 332 50.98 -14.58 -11.71
CA PRO A 332 51.76 -14.35 -10.49
C PRO A 332 51.31 -13.12 -9.68
N GLU A 333 50.71 -12.12 -10.32
CA GLU A 333 50.25 -10.91 -9.66
C GLU A 333 49.02 -11.17 -8.80
N LEU A 334 48.10 -12.00 -9.26
CA LEU A 334 46.93 -12.43 -8.49
C LEU A 334 47.34 -13.29 -7.30
N ALA A 335 48.34 -14.16 -7.45
CA ALA A 335 48.87 -14.96 -6.36
C ALA A 335 49.47 -14.07 -5.25
N LEU A 336 50.26 -13.06 -5.64
CA LEU A 336 50.88 -12.09 -4.69
C LEU A 336 49.79 -11.25 -3.97
N ARG A 337 48.72 -10.86 -4.65
CA ARG A 337 47.59 -10.14 -4.03
C ARG A 337 46.88 -11.01 -2.98
N ARG A 338 46.61 -12.26 -3.29
CA ARG A 338 46.00 -13.21 -2.37
C ARG A 338 46.87 -13.38 -1.10
N ASP A 339 48.15 -13.62 -1.27
CA ASP A 339 49.06 -13.81 -0.16
C ASP A 339 49.21 -12.56 0.70
N ARG A 340 49.16 -11.37 0.10
CA ARG A 340 49.11 -10.08 0.80
C ARG A 340 47.84 -9.93 1.63
N TYR A 341 46.70 -10.31 1.10
CA TYR A 341 45.42 -10.24 1.83
C TYR A 341 45.36 -11.23 2.98
N GLN A 342 45.97 -12.42 2.84
CA GLN A 342 46.08 -13.34 3.95
C GLN A 342 47.04 -12.83 5.06
N SER A 343 48.21 -12.34 4.67
CA SER A 343 49.22 -11.92 5.65
C SER A 343 48.95 -10.59 6.32
N ALA A 344 48.45 -9.57 5.55
CA ALA A 344 48.23 -8.22 6.06
C ALA A 344 46.87 -8.01 6.69
N LEU A 345 45.81 -8.74 6.25
CA LEU A 345 44.43 -8.57 6.71
C LEU A 345 43.93 -9.79 7.51
N GLY A 346 44.69 -10.84 7.65
CA GLY A 346 44.31 -12.05 8.40
C GLY A 346 43.11 -12.79 7.80
N LEU A 347 42.88 -12.67 6.49
CA LEU A 347 41.73 -13.28 5.81
C LEU A 347 41.97 -14.79 5.62
N SER A 348 40.85 -15.54 5.57
CA SER A 348 40.93 -16.95 5.17
C SER A 348 41.40 -17.08 3.72
N GLU A 349 42.00 -18.21 3.36
CA GLU A 349 42.43 -18.49 1.96
C GLU A 349 41.29 -18.30 0.96
N LYS A 350 40.10 -18.72 1.33
CA LYS A 350 38.89 -18.57 0.51
C LYS A 350 38.49 -17.11 0.27
N ASP A 351 38.55 -16.29 1.31
CA ASP A 351 38.18 -14.88 1.25
C ASP A 351 39.22 -14.07 0.49
N ALA A 352 40.52 -14.33 0.78
CA ALA A 352 41.63 -13.73 0.07
C ALA A 352 41.64 -14.07 -1.43
N THR A 353 41.31 -15.33 -1.80
CA THR A 353 41.15 -15.77 -3.19
C THR A 353 39.97 -15.09 -3.91
N THR A 354 38.92 -14.73 -3.17
CA THR A 354 37.74 -14.05 -3.76
C THR A 354 38.01 -12.57 -4.02
N LEU A 355 38.94 -11.96 -3.25
CA LEU A 355 39.28 -10.54 -3.34
C LEU A 355 40.46 -10.24 -4.26
N ALA A 356 41.30 -11.22 -4.53
CA ALA A 356 42.44 -11.12 -5.44
C ALA A 356 42.01 -11.25 -6.91
#